data_f3b515020bb9b59efe1928d79ba573fe
#
_entry.id   f3b515020bb9b59efe1928d79ba573fe
#
_cell.length_a   1.000
_cell.length_b   1.000
_cell.length_c   1.000
_cell.angle_alpha   90.00
_cell.angle_beta   90.00
_cell.angle_gamma   90.00
#
_symmetry.space_group_name_H-M   'P 1'
#
loop_
_entity.id
_entity.type
_entity.pdbx_description
1 polymer ?
#
loop_
_entity_poly.entity_id
_entity_poly.type
_entity_poly.pdbx_seq_one_letter_code
_entity_poly.pdbx_strand_id
1 'polypeptide(L)'
;MKIRKISWYKAVIILLFIISVSWRYFYGRSSGIEKQSGGETGITVTPVPTAEPVKATGEFAVVKRVIDGDTVELENGEKVRYIGIDTPETLDPRKPIQCFGKEAAAKNRELVEGKLVRLEKDVTERDKYNRLLRYIYVTEGESGQEVLVNLELVRRGFGHSYTYPPDVKYQDLFVAAEREARESGRGLWNSCPVPEENSRLSPTPIQTSNVDSSCKIKGNIGATGEKIYHLPGCGSYDKTKIDESRGEKWFCSEDEAVNSGWRKAKNC
;
A
#
# COMPACT_ATOMS: atom_id res chain seq x y z
N MET A 1 -27.80 -27.51 -54.68
CA MET A 1 -26.54 -27.73 -53.92
C MET A 1 -26.93 -28.00 -52.45
N LYS A 2 -26.88 -29.26 -51.99
CA LYS A 2 -27.28 -29.65 -50.60
C LYS A 2 -26.09 -29.50 -49.68
N ILE A 3 -26.11 -28.46 -48.81
CA ILE A 3 -25.15 -28.26 -47.76
C ILE A 3 -25.46 -29.27 -46.65
N ARG A 4 -24.58 -30.30 -46.46
CA ARG A 4 -24.70 -31.24 -45.36
C ARG A 4 -24.39 -30.52 -44.03
N LYS A 5 -25.38 -30.45 -43.15
CA LYS A 5 -25.17 -30.01 -41.77
C LYS A 5 -24.20 -30.93 -41.06
N ILE A 6 -22.96 -30.47 -40.90
CA ILE A 6 -22.00 -31.14 -40.02
C ILE A 6 -22.55 -31.05 -38.62
N SER A 7 -22.79 -32.20 -37.97
CA SER A 7 -23.30 -32.23 -36.60
C SER A 7 -22.32 -31.50 -35.68
N TRP A 8 -22.84 -30.56 -34.91
CA TRP A 8 -22.06 -29.71 -33.93
C TRP A 8 -21.12 -30.53 -33.04
N TYR A 9 -21.54 -31.70 -32.68
CA TYR A 9 -20.77 -32.70 -31.92
C TYR A 9 -19.45 -33.13 -32.65
N LYS A 10 -19.43 -33.28 -33.99
CA LYS A 10 -18.21 -33.59 -34.76
C LYS A 10 -17.24 -32.41 -34.80
N ALA A 11 -17.74 -31.18 -34.84
CA ALA A 11 -16.92 -29.97 -34.77
C ALA A 11 -16.23 -29.82 -33.40
N VAL A 12 -16.92 -30.11 -32.30
CA VAL A 12 -16.37 -30.05 -30.94
C VAL A 12 -15.25 -31.12 -30.76
N ILE A 13 -15.45 -32.35 -31.27
CA ILE A 13 -14.44 -33.40 -31.16
C ILE A 13 -13.16 -33.03 -31.95
N ILE A 14 -13.29 -32.45 -33.13
CA ILE A 14 -12.16 -31.99 -33.93
C ILE A 14 -11.41 -30.87 -33.21
N LEU A 15 -12.12 -29.94 -32.57
CA LEU A 15 -11.50 -28.85 -31.84
C LEU A 15 -10.70 -29.34 -30.61
N LEU A 16 -11.23 -30.29 -29.88
CA LEU A 16 -10.55 -30.94 -28.73
C LEU A 16 -9.31 -31.74 -29.15
N PHE A 17 -9.37 -32.36 -30.33
CA PHE A 17 -8.22 -33.09 -30.87
C PHE A 17 -7.09 -32.14 -31.29
N ILE A 18 -7.42 -31.00 -31.91
CA ILE A 18 -6.43 -29.98 -32.29
C ILE A 18 -5.75 -29.39 -31.05
N ILE A 19 -6.52 -29.11 -29.98
CA ILE A 19 -5.97 -28.58 -28.73
C ILE A 19 -5.03 -29.60 -28.07
N SER A 20 -5.36 -30.87 -28.05
CA SER A 20 -4.52 -31.94 -27.46
C SER A 20 -3.21 -32.17 -28.21
N VAL A 21 -3.24 -32.05 -29.54
CA VAL A 21 -2.04 -32.20 -30.39
C VAL A 21 -1.13 -30.96 -30.25
N SER A 22 -1.72 -29.75 -30.20
CA SER A 22 -0.96 -28.52 -29.98
C SER A 22 -0.28 -28.48 -28.60
N TRP A 23 -0.92 -29.02 -27.55
CA TRP A 23 -0.32 -29.11 -26.21
C TRP A 23 0.87 -30.06 -26.18
N ARG A 24 0.79 -31.24 -26.87
CA ARG A 24 1.92 -32.16 -26.99
C ARG A 24 3.10 -31.59 -27.78
N TYR A 25 2.81 -30.73 -28.78
CA TYR A 25 3.88 -30.12 -29.59
C TYR A 25 4.60 -28.99 -28.86
N PHE A 26 3.90 -28.28 -27.99
CA PHE A 26 4.47 -27.15 -27.23
C PHE A 26 5.18 -27.58 -25.93
N TYR A 27 4.71 -28.64 -25.27
CA TYR A 27 5.28 -29.14 -24.01
C TYR A 27 6.20 -30.37 -24.12
N GLY A 28 6.33 -30.97 -25.32
CA GLY A 28 7.08 -32.19 -25.54
C GLY A 28 8.56 -32.00 -25.91
N ARG A 29 9.08 -30.75 -25.93
CA ARG A 29 10.49 -30.50 -26.25
C ARG A 29 11.31 -30.34 -24.97
N SER A 30 11.41 -31.41 -24.21
CA SER A 30 12.40 -31.52 -23.15
C SER A 30 13.76 -31.86 -23.82
N SER A 31 14.70 -30.95 -23.66
CA SER A 31 16.07 -31.00 -24.15
C SER A 31 16.82 -32.25 -23.65
N GLY A 32 17.27 -33.06 -24.60
CA GLY A 32 18.23 -34.11 -24.32
C GLY A 32 19.55 -33.52 -23.86
N ILE A 33 20.01 -33.93 -22.70
CA ILE A 33 21.33 -33.63 -22.17
C ILE A 33 22.30 -34.60 -22.80
N GLU A 34 23.14 -34.11 -23.68
CA GLU A 34 24.27 -34.81 -24.27
C GLU A 34 25.37 -34.98 -23.21
N LYS A 35 25.72 -36.20 -22.90
CA LYS A 35 26.85 -36.55 -22.02
C LYS A 35 28.16 -36.28 -22.77
N GLN A 36 28.86 -35.21 -22.46
CA GLN A 36 30.27 -35.09 -22.75
C GLN A 36 31.10 -35.59 -21.56
N SER A 37 31.86 -36.62 -21.84
CA SER A 37 32.89 -37.17 -20.97
C SER A 37 34.17 -36.33 -21.12
N GLY A 38 34.77 -35.94 -20.00
CA GLY A 38 36.17 -35.54 -19.99
C GLY A 38 36.52 -34.38 -19.08
N GLY A 39 37.29 -34.62 -18.01
CA GLY A 39 38.08 -33.64 -17.30
C GLY A 39 37.70 -33.40 -15.83
N GLU A 40 38.25 -34.19 -14.93
CA GLU A 40 38.29 -33.94 -13.49
C GLU A 40 39.08 -32.66 -13.20
N THR A 41 38.38 -31.61 -12.73
CA THR A 41 38.93 -30.62 -11.84
C THR A 41 37.90 -30.39 -10.74
N GLY A 42 38.25 -30.87 -9.55
CA GLY A 42 37.40 -30.82 -8.35
C GLY A 42 36.98 -29.39 -7.98
N ILE A 43 35.74 -29.03 -8.31
CA ILE A 43 35.08 -27.88 -7.71
C ILE A 43 34.26 -28.45 -6.54
N THR A 44 34.75 -28.23 -5.34
CA THR A 44 34.00 -28.49 -4.11
C THR A 44 32.78 -27.57 -4.11
N VAL A 45 31.64 -28.12 -4.50
CA VAL A 45 30.34 -27.40 -4.38
C VAL A 45 29.99 -27.43 -2.89
N THR A 46 30.27 -26.36 -2.20
CA THR A 46 29.68 -26.14 -0.87
C THR A 46 28.15 -26.16 -1.00
N PRO A 47 27.43 -26.96 -0.20
CA PRO A 47 25.99 -26.95 -0.24
C PRO A 47 25.50 -25.54 0.09
N VAL A 48 24.68 -24.97 -0.81
CA VAL A 48 23.93 -23.73 -0.53
C VAL A 48 23.14 -24.00 0.74
N PRO A 49 23.28 -23.20 1.80
CA PRO A 49 22.50 -23.41 3.02
C PRO A 49 21.02 -23.32 2.62
N THR A 50 20.30 -24.41 2.83
CA THR A 50 18.84 -24.45 2.78
C THR A 50 18.37 -23.38 3.76
N ALA A 51 17.76 -22.32 3.27
CA ALA A 51 17.21 -21.27 4.12
C ALA A 51 16.18 -21.96 5.03
N GLU A 52 16.49 -22.06 6.30
CA GLU A 52 15.51 -22.48 7.29
C GLU A 52 14.33 -21.50 7.24
N PRO A 53 13.08 -22.00 7.37
CA PRO A 53 11.92 -21.11 7.41
C PRO A 53 12.13 -20.14 8.58
N VAL A 54 12.21 -18.84 8.25
CA VAL A 54 12.32 -17.77 9.24
C VAL A 54 11.07 -17.88 10.11
N LYS A 55 11.25 -18.37 11.34
CA LYS A 55 10.16 -18.48 12.30
C LYS A 55 9.69 -17.06 12.61
N ALA A 56 8.54 -16.68 12.06
CA ALA A 56 7.95 -15.37 12.29
C ALA A 56 7.76 -15.18 13.80
N THR A 57 8.60 -14.35 14.40
CA THR A 57 8.44 -13.97 15.82
C THR A 57 7.43 -12.83 15.86
N GLY A 58 6.27 -13.04 16.48
CA GLY A 58 5.21 -12.04 16.56
C GLY A 58 4.05 -12.49 17.43
N GLU A 59 3.20 -11.56 17.78
CA GLU A 59 1.92 -11.83 18.40
C GLU A 59 0.94 -12.33 17.31
N PHE A 60 0.25 -13.45 17.56
CA PHE A 60 -0.72 -14.01 16.66
C PHE A 60 -2.12 -13.99 17.29
N ALA A 61 -3.13 -13.66 16.52
CA ALA A 61 -4.52 -13.65 16.97
C ALA A 61 -5.48 -13.97 15.83
N VAL A 62 -6.67 -14.46 16.15
CA VAL A 62 -7.75 -14.66 15.17
C VAL A 62 -8.63 -13.43 15.14
N VAL A 63 -8.90 -12.92 13.94
CA VAL A 63 -9.84 -11.83 13.74
C VAL A 63 -11.26 -12.34 13.81
N LYS A 64 -12.01 -11.93 14.84
CA LYS A 64 -13.40 -12.30 15.04
C LYS A 64 -14.31 -11.62 14.03
N ARG A 65 -14.13 -10.32 13.82
CA ARG A 65 -14.92 -9.53 12.87
C ARG A 65 -14.22 -8.22 12.50
N VAL A 66 -14.55 -7.71 11.33
CA VAL A 66 -14.17 -6.38 10.90
C VAL A 66 -15.21 -5.36 11.41
N ILE A 67 -14.72 -4.31 12.06
CA ILE A 67 -15.52 -3.19 12.55
C ILE A 67 -15.64 -2.15 11.45
N ASP A 68 -14.50 -1.75 10.86
CA ASP A 68 -14.40 -0.74 9.80
C ASP A 68 -13.26 -1.08 8.84
N GLY A 69 -13.00 -0.26 7.83
CA GLY A 69 -11.96 -0.51 6.84
C GLY A 69 -10.56 -0.70 7.41
N ASP A 70 -10.28 -0.14 8.60
CA ASP A 70 -8.99 -0.19 9.26
C ASP A 70 -9.07 -0.56 10.76
N THR A 71 -10.18 -1.13 11.18
CA THR A 71 -10.39 -1.53 12.57
C THR A 71 -11.05 -2.91 12.65
N VAL A 72 -10.47 -3.80 13.45
CA VAL A 72 -10.97 -5.15 13.67
C VAL A 72 -11.17 -5.45 15.15
N GLU A 73 -11.97 -6.46 15.46
CA GLU A 73 -12.10 -7.08 16.78
C GLU A 73 -11.51 -8.49 16.72
N LEU A 74 -10.63 -8.80 17.66
CA LEU A 74 -10.06 -10.12 17.84
C LEU A 74 -10.97 -11.04 18.65
N GLU A 75 -10.74 -12.34 18.61
CA GLU A 75 -11.55 -13.31 19.38
C GLU A 75 -11.47 -13.10 20.90
N ASN A 76 -10.35 -12.57 21.39
CA ASN A 76 -10.19 -12.21 22.80
C ASN A 76 -10.91 -10.93 23.22
N GLY A 77 -11.64 -10.27 22.30
CA GLY A 77 -12.39 -9.03 22.50
C GLY A 77 -11.57 -7.74 22.34
N GLU A 78 -10.26 -7.82 22.13
CA GLU A 78 -9.42 -6.66 21.86
C GLU A 78 -9.76 -6.04 20.51
N LYS A 79 -9.74 -4.71 20.45
CA LYS A 79 -9.89 -3.97 19.20
C LYS A 79 -8.51 -3.53 18.70
N VAL A 80 -8.30 -3.69 17.41
CA VAL A 80 -7.05 -3.29 16.74
C VAL A 80 -7.35 -2.22 15.72
N ARG A 81 -6.66 -1.08 15.79
CA ARG A 81 -6.61 -0.02 14.78
C ARG A 81 -5.32 -0.18 13.98
N TYR A 82 -5.45 -0.19 12.68
CA TYR A 82 -4.32 -0.32 11.78
C TYR A 82 -3.44 0.93 11.80
N ILE A 83 -2.14 0.76 11.97
CA ILE A 83 -1.15 1.84 11.90
C ILE A 83 -0.93 2.25 10.45
N GLY A 84 -0.72 3.54 10.23
CA GLY A 84 -0.23 4.09 8.97
C GLY A 84 -1.26 4.28 7.88
N ILE A 85 -2.52 3.96 8.13
CA ILE A 85 -3.61 4.13 7.17
C ILE A 85 -4.86 4.76 7.80
N ASP A 86 -5.69 5.37 6.97
CA ASP A 86 -7.03 5.84 7.32
C ASP A 86 -8.00 5.48 6.18
N THR A 87 -9.09 4.81 6.54
CA THR A 87 -10.12 4.41 5.58
C THR A 87 -11.34 5.29 5.69
N PRO A 88 -12.14 5.46 4.61
CA PRO A 88 -13.38 6.19 4.70
C PRO A 88 -14.31 5.62 5.76
N GLU A 89 -14.84 6.49 6.62
CA GLU A 89 -15.64 6.15 7.80
C GLU A 89 -17.01 5.59 7.44
N THR A 90 -17.43 4.53 8.14
CA THR A 90 -18.74 3.88 7.94
C THR A 90 -19.63 3.90 9.18
N LEU A 91 -19.08 4.08 10.37
CA LEU A 91 -19.76 3.79 11.63
C LEU A 91 -19.99 5.02 12.54
N ASP A 92 -19.46 6.20 12.21
CA ASP A 92 -19.76 7.40 13.03
C ASP A 92 -21.22 7.84 12.78
N PRO A 93 -22.15 7.65 13.76
CA PRO A 93 -23.57 7.97 13.57
C PRO A 93 -23.82 9.48 13.39
N ARG A 94 -22.80 10.31 13.64
CA ARG A 94 -22.87 11.78 13.50
C ARG A 94 -22.49 12.23 12.09
N LYS A 95 -21.97 11.33 11.26
CA LYS A 95 -21.50 11.63 9.91
C LYS A 95 -22.19 10.71 8.89
N PRO A 96 -22.45 11.19 7.67
CA PRO A 96 -22.85 10.30 6.59
C PRO A 96 -21.74 9.29 6.31
N ILE A 97 -22.12 8.10 5.85
CA ILE A 97 -21.15 7.11 5.35
C ILE A 97 -20.32 7.77 4.27
N GLN A 98 -19.01 7.75 4.44
CA GLN A 98 -18.11 8.33 3.46
C GLN A 98 -18.05 7.47 2.19
N CYS A 99 -17.80 8.11 1.06
CA CYS A 99 -17.63 7.42 -0.20
C CYS A 99 -16.56 6.33 -0.08
N PHE A 100 -16.84 5.13 -0.60
CA PHE A 100 -15.98 3.96 -0.57
C PHE A 100 -15.75 3.31 0.82
N GLY A 101 -16.40 3.77 1.87
CA GLY A 101 -16.24 3.20 3.22
C GLY A 101 -16.73 1.76 3.32
N LYS A 102 -17.91 1.47 2.74
CA LYS A 102 -18.45 0.09 2.74
C LYS A 102 -17.56 -0.88 1.98
N GLU A 103 -17.01 -0.44 0.87
CA GLU A 103 -16.08 -1.18 0.03
C GLU A 103 -14.77 -1.46 0.77
N ALA A 104 -14.23 -0.47 1.50
CA ALA A 104 -13.05 -0.63 2.33
C ALA A 104 -13.27 -1.65 3.45
N ALA A 105 -14.37 -1.54 4.18
CA ALA A 105 -14.74 -2.51 5.21
C ALA A 105 -14.98 -3.92 4.64
N ALA A 106 -15.62 -4.03 3.46
CA ALA A 106 -15.84 -5.32 2.79
C ALA A 106 -14.50 -5.94 2.35
N LYS A 107 -13.57 -5.13 1.84
CA LYS A 107 -12.25 -5.62 1.42
C LYS A 107 -11.41 -6.06 2.62
N ASN A 108 -11.41 -5.31 3.70
CA ASN A 108 -10.74 -5.71 4.93
C ASN A 108 -11.31 -7.05 5.45
N ARG A 109 -12.65 -7.22 5.41
CA ARG A 109 -13.31 -8.49 5.79
C ARG A 109 -12.82 -9.67 4.96
N GLU A 110 -12.75 -9.53 3.66
CA GLU A 110 -12.21 -10.56 2.75
C GLU A 110 -10.78 -10.95 3.12
N LEU A 111 -9.97 -9.96 3.48
CA LEU A 111 -8.57 -10.17 3.79
C LEU A 111 -8.34 -10.86 5.12
N VAL A 112 -9.09 -10.52 6.19
CA VAL A 112 -8.69 -10.90 7.56
C VAL A 112 -9.77 -11.61 8.38
N GLU A 113 -11.06 -11.48 8.09
CA GLU A 113 -12.11 -12.01 8.97
C GLU A 113 -12.06 -13.54 9.08
N GLY A 114 -12.07 -14.06 10.30
CA GLY A 114 -11.94 -15.48 10.60
C GLY A 114 -10.54 -16.06 10.43
N LYS A 115 -9.54 -15.23 10.08
CA LYS A 115 -8.17 -15.71 9.83
C LYS A 115 -7.27 -15.47 11.04
N LEU A 116 -6.26 -16.32 11.16
CA LEU A 116 -5.11 -16.09 12.03
C LEU A 116 -4.22 -15.02 11.38
N VAL A 117 -3.97 -13.95 12.11
CA VAL A 117 -3.12 -12.84 11.67
C VAL A 117 -1.92 -12.68 12.61
N ARG A 118 -0.80 -12.23 12.06
CA ARG A 118 0.32 -11.76 12.86
C ARG A 118 0.18 -10.26 13.09
N LEU A 119 0.35 -9.87 14.34
CA LEU A 119 0.26 -8.49 14.81
C LEU A 119 1.67 -7.96 15.07
N GLU A 120 2.00 -6.84 14.45
CA GLU A 120 3.27 -6.18 14.65
C GLU A 120 3.05 -4.80 15.25
N LYS A 121 3.69 -4.55 16.40
CA LYS A 121 3.67 -3.26 17.07
C LYS A 121 4.76 -2.35 16.50
N ASP A 122 4.51 -1.05 16.48
CA ASP A 122 5.54 -0.03 16.30
C ASP A 122 5.98 0.51 17.67
N VAL A 123 5.88 1.78 17.93
CA VAL A 123 6.27 2.43 19.20
C VAL A 123 5.12 2.42 20.19
N THR A 124 3.95 2.90 19.76
CA THR A 124 2.77 3.08 20.61
C THR A 124 1.99 1.77 20.77
N GLU A 125 1.58 1.44 21.98
CA GLU A 125 0.82 0.22 22.26
C GLU A 125 -0.67 0.39 21.92
N ARG A 126 -1.27 1.49 22.40
CA ARG A 126 -2.72 1.75 22.28
C ARG A 126 -2.99 3.21 21.97
N ASP A 127 -4.09 3.44 21.30
CA ASP A 127 -4.59 4.79 21.09
C ASP A 127 -5.40 5.30 22.29
N LYS A 128 -5.89 6.54 22.18
CA LYS A 128 -6.73 7.19 23.21
C LYS A 128 -8.09 6.50 23.47
N TYR A 129 -8.50 5.59 22.58
CA TYR A 129 -9.71 4.80 22.70
C TYR A 129 -9.43 3.39 23.23
N ASN A 130 -8.22 3.15 23.70
CA ASN A 130 -7.75 1.86 24.22
C ASN A 130 -7.71 0.74 23.17
N ARG A 131 -7.65 1.07 21.86
CA ARG A 131 -7.45 0.09 20.79
C ARG A 131 -5.95 -0.20 20.66
N LEU A 132 -5.59 -1.46 20.41
CA LEU A 132 -4.22 -1.84 20.04
C LEU A 132 -3.85 -1.18 18.70
N LEU A 133 -2.64 -0.63 18.60
CA LEU A 133 -2.10 -0.11 17.34
C LEU A 133 -1.17 -1.16 16.74
N ARG A 134 -1.51 -1.70 15.55
CA ARG A 134 -0.76 -2.79 14.92
C ARG A 134 -0.69 -2.65 13.40
N TYR A 135 0.39 -3.18 12.87
CA TYR A 135 0.46 -3.65 11.48
C TYR A 135 -0.04 -5.09 11.46
N ILE A 136 -0.90 -5.41 10.49
CA ILE A 136 -1.56 -6.71 10.37
C ILE A 136 -1.01 -7.46 9.18
N TYR A 137 -0.60 -8.71 9.41
CA TYR A 137 -0.12 -9.60 8.36
C TYR A 137 -1.02 -10.83 8.28
N VAL A 138 -1.37 -11.20 7.05
CA VAL A 138 -2.00 -12.48 6.74
C VAL A 138 -1.06 -13.34 5.92
N THR A 139 -1.11 -14.65 6.13
CA THR A 139 -0.40 -15.61 5.29
C THR A 139 -1.28 -15.99 4.12
N GLU A 140 -0.79 -15.82 2.89
CA GLU A 140 -1.50 -16.17 1.67
C GLU A 140 -0.92 -17.42 1.01
N GLY A 141 -1.83 -18.32 0.58
CA GLY A 141 -1.51 -19.51 -0.18
C GLY A 141 -0.65 -20.54 0.55
N GLU A 142 -0.27 -21.58 -0.18
CA GLU A 142 0.60 -22.67 0.32
C GLU A 142 2.06 -22.25 0.45
N SER A 143 2.46 -21.15 -0.18
CA SER A 143 3.82 -20.60 -0.12
C SER A 143 4.19 -20.02 1.24
N GLY A 144 3.21 -19.75 2.10
CA GLY A 144 3.43 -19.13 3.41
C GLY A 144 3.86 -17.65 3.34
N GLN A 145 3.66 -16.99 2.20
CA GLN A 145 4.02 -15.58 2.04
C GLN A 145 3.12 -14.69 2.91
N GLU A 146 3.73 -13.83 3.71
CA GLU A 146 3.00 -12.82 4.49
C GLU A 146 2.69 -11.58 3.65
N VAL A 147 1.46 -11.11 3.76
CA VAL A 147 0.98 -9.87 3.13
C VAL A 147 0.65 -8.87 4.24
N LEU A 148 1.24 -7.68 4.17
CA LEU A 148 0.92 -6.55 5.03
C LEU A 148 -0.43 -5.95 4.61
N VAL A 149 -1.49 -6.25 5.36
CA VAL A 149 -2.87 -5.87 5.04
C VAL A 149 -3.06 -4.37 4.96
N ASN A 150 -2.44 -3.61 5.89
CA ASN A 150 -2.44 -2.15 5.88
C ASN A 150 -1.97 -1.60 4.52
N LEU A 151 -0.84 -2.11 4.01
CA LEU A 151 -0.28 -1.70 2.75
C LEU A 151 -1.17 -2.09 1.56
N GLU A 152 -1.72 -3.29 1.60
CA GLU A 152 -2.57 -3.82 0.53
C GLU A 152 -3.86 -3.01 0.37
N LEU A 153 -4.47 -2.58 1.48
CA LEU A 153 -5.64 -1.69 1.45
C LEU A 153 -5.32 -0.36 0.77
N VAL A 154 -4.20 0.28 1.11
CA VAL A 154 -3.78 1.55 0.49
C VAL A 154 -3.45 1.36 -0.98
N ARG A 155 -2.65 0.34 -1.33
CA ARG A 155 -2.25 0.04 -2.71
C ARG A 155 -3.43 -0.19 -3.64
N ARG A 156 -4.50 -0.80 -3.14
CA ARG A 156 -5.74 -1.03 -3.89
C ARG A 156 -6.70 0.16 -3.87
N GLY A 157 -6.38 1.23 -3.16
CA GLY A 157 -7.21 2.43 -3.06
C GLY A 157 -8.42 2.26 -2.14
N PHE A 158 -8.32 1.47 -1.07
CA PHE A 158 -9.36 1.34 -0.05
C PHE A 158 -9.14 2.25 1.16
N GLY A 159 -8.03 3.00 1.20
CA GLY A 159 -7.69 3.94 2.24
C GLY A 159 -6.57 4.88 1.82
N HIS A 160 -6.37 5.88 2.65
CA HIS A 160 -5.29 6.85 2.55
C HIS A 160 -4.09 6.41 3.39
N SER A 161 -2.89 6.85 3.04
CA SER A 161 -1.77 6.82 3.96
C SER A 161 -2.00 7.86 5.07
N TYR A 162 -1.76 7.48 6.31
CA TYR A 162 -1.95 8.36 7.46
C TYR A 162 -0.78 8.25 8.42
N THR A 163 0.02 9.32 8.48
CA THR A 163 1.21 9.36 9.33
C THR A 163 0.87 9.91 10.70
N TYR A 164 1.14 9.14 11.75
CA TYR A 164 0.94 9.55 13.13
C TYR A 164 2.18 9.23 13.99
N PRO A 165 3.13 10.17 14.11
CA PRO A 165 4.31 9.95 14.96
C PRO A 165 3.93 9.61 16.40
N PRO A 166 4.65 8.68 17.08
CA PRO A 166 5.93 8.10 16.64
C PRO A 166 5.84 6.85 15.75
N ASP A 167 4.64 6.39 15.37
CA ASP A 167 4.41 5.13 14.66
C ASP A 167 4.58 5.33 13.14
N VAL A 168 5.83 5.27 12.67
CA VAL A 168 6.21 5.67 11.30
C VAL A 168 7.01 4.60 10.53
N LYS A 169 7.14 3.40 11.06
CA LYS A 169 8.02 2.34 10.54
C LYS A 169 7.84 2.09 9.03
N TYR A 170 6.63 2.09 8.52
CA TYR A 170 6.31 1.82 7.10
C TYR A 170 5.72 3.03 6.37
N GLN A 171 5.90 4.24 6.90
CA GLN A 171 5.32 5.46 6.34
C GLN A 171 5.63 5.65 4.85
N ASP A 172 6.90 5.51 4.46
CA ASP A 172 7.31 5.73 3.07
C ASP A 172 6.67 4.73 2.10
N LEU A 173 6.44 3.48 2.55
CA LEU A 173 5.75 2.47 1.77
C LEU A 173 4.27 2.82 1.57
N PHE A 174 3.59 3.31 2.61
CA PHE A 174 2.19 3.73 2.50
C PHE A 174 2.02 4.93 1.60
N VAL A 175 2.88 5.94 1.72
CA VAL A 175 2.87 7.13 0.86
C VAL A 175 3.10 6.75 -0.61
N ALA A 176 4.06 5.86 -0.88
CA ALA A 176 4.33 5.38 -2.23
C ALA A 176 3.14 4.58 -2.80
N ALA A 177 2.53 3.72 -1.99
CA ALA A 177 1.37 2.91 -2.39
C ALA A 177 0.14 3.79 -2.67
N GLU A 178 -0.12 4.81 -1.85
CA GLU A 178 -1.20 5.76 -2.08
C GLU A 178 -1.01 6.53 -3.39
N ARG A 179 0.19 7.02 -3.64
CA ARG A 179 0.53 7.70 -4.89
C ARG A 179 0.26 6.80 -6.10
N GLU A 180 0.74 5.55 -6.06
CA GLU A 180 0.49 4.56 -7.12
C GLU A 180 -1.01 4.30 -7.33
N ALA A 181 -1.78 4.14 -6.24
CA ALA A 181 -3.22 3.92 -6.31
C ALA A 181 -3.94 5.11 -6.93
N ARG A 182 -3.55 6.34 -6.58
CA ARG A 182 -4.09 7.59 -7.10
C ARG A 182 -3.79 7.76 -8.59
N GLU A 183 -2.54 7.59 -8.99
CA GLU A 183 -2.09 7.72 -10.39
C GLU A 183 -2.77 6.67 -11.29
N SER A 184 -3.04 5.48 -10.75
CA SER A 184 -3.73 4.40 -11.46
C SER A 184 -5.25 4.45 -11.35
N GLY A 185 -5.83 5.43 -10.65
CA GLY A 185 -7.28 5.55 -10.45
C GLY A 185 -7.90 4.34 -9.75
N ARG A 186 -7.23 3.76 -8.75
CA ARG A 186 -7.73 2.55 -8.06
C ARG A 186 -8.71 2.92 -6.93
N GLY A 187 -9.75 2.12 -6.78
CA GLY A 187 -10.68 2.19 -5.66
C GLY A 187 -11.31 3.57 -5.48
N LEU A 188 -11.16 4.18 -4.31
CA LEU A 188 -11.72 5.48 -3.95
C LEU A 188 -11.26 6.61 -4.92
N TRP A 189 -10.07 6.50 -5.51
CA TRP A 189 -9.50 7.50 -6.40
C TRP A 189 -10.21 7.63 -7.76
N ASN A 190 -10.95 6.60 -8.16
CA ASN A 190 -11.79 6.62 -9.36
C ASN A 190 -13.28 6.73 -9.02
N SER A 191 -13.69 6.16 -7.88
CA SER A 191 -15.11 5.96 -7.56
C SER A 191 -15.71 7.12 -6.76
N CYS A 192 -14.88 7.90 -6.05
CA CYS A 192 -15.35 9.01 -5.24
C CYS A 192 -15.23 10.33 -5.98
N PRO A 193 -16.26 11.20 -5.89
CA PRO A 193 -16.16 12.53 -6.44
C PRO A 193 -15.01 13.27 -5.73
N VAL A 194 -14.08 13.80 -6.51
CA VAL A 194 -13.09 14.74 -6.00
C VAL A 194 -13.87 15.98 -5.55
N PRO A 195 -13.73 16.46 -4.30
CA PRO A 195 -14.33 17.75 -3.92
C PRO A 195 -13.93 18.81 -4.95
N GLU A 196 -14.91 19.57 -5.47
CA GLU A 196 -14.68 20.55 -6.55
C GLU A 196 -13.56 21.56 -6.25
N GLU A 197 -13.23 21.72 -4.98
CA GLU A 197 -12.11 22.56 -4.53
C GLU A 197 -10.74 22.05 -5.04
N ASN A 198 -10.60 20.76 -5.36
CA ASN A 198 -9.37 20.18 -5.90
C ASN A 198 -9.45 19.84 -7.41
N SER A 199 -10.58 20.02 -8.07
CA SER A 199 -10.73 19.67 -9.49
C SER A 199 -10.05 20.67 -10.47
N ARG A 200 -9.35 21.69 -9.95
CA ARG A 200 -8.54 22.61 -10.77
C ARG A 200 -7.12 22.14 -11.03
N LEU A 201 -6.78 20.90 -10.61
CA LEU A 201 -5.47 20.28 -10.88
C LEU A 201 -5.63 19.08 -11.83
N SER A 202 -6.18 19.31 -13.03
CA SER A 202 -5.93 18.42 -14.16
C SER A 202 -4.45 18.51 -14.53
N PRO A 203 -3.76 17.38 -14.82
CA PRO A 203 -2.36 17.42 -15.22
C PRO A 203 -2.25 18.08 -16.60
N THR A 204 -1.95 19.36 -16.63
CA THR A 204 -1.44 20.04 -17.83
C THR A 204 0.02 19.59 -18.02
N PRO A 205 0.47 19.37 -19.28
CA PRO A 205 1.85 18.91 -19.54
C PRO A 205 2.86 19.86 -18.90
N ILE A 206 3.92 19.29 -18.36
CA ILE A 206 5.05 19.97 -17.74
C ILE A 206 5.52 21.12 -18.64
N GLN A 207 5.13 22.33 -18.29
CA GLN A 207 5.82 23.53 -18.70
C GLN A 207 6.56 24.06 -17.47
N THR A 208 7.87 24.02 -17.57
CA THR A 208 8.81 24.64 -16.65
C THR A 208 8.45 26.10 -16.40
N SER A 209 8.50 26.48 -15.11
CA SER A 209 8.40 27.84 -14.58
C SER A 209 6.99 28.41 -14.42
N ASN A 210 6.47 28.26 -13.16
CA ASN A 210 5.95 29.39 -12.39
C ASN A 210 5.66 28.86 -10.97
N VAL A 211 6.47 29.24 -10.00
CA VAL A 211 6.22 29.05 -8.56
C VAL A 211 4.87 29.72 -8.28
N ASP A 212 3.86 28.91 -7.93
CA ASP A 212 2.56 29.43 -7.53
C ASP A 212 2.75 30.32 -6.28
N SER A 213 2.53 31.61 -6.46
CA SER A 213 2.72 32.65 -5.45
C SER A 213 1.76 32.58 -4.28
N SER A 214 0.96 31.48 -4.17
CA SER A 214 -0.01 31.27 -3.10
C SER A 214 0.55 30.46 -1.91
N CYS A 215 1.62 29.68 -2.07
CA CYS A 215 2.21 28.91 -0.99
C CYS A 215 3.06 29.81 -0.08
N LYS A 216 2.60 29.97 1.18
CA LYS A 216 3.17 30.95 2.12
C LYS A 216 3.89 30.32 3.32
N ILE A 217 3.88 29.00 3.44
CA ILE A 217 4.54 28.31 4.55
C ILE A 217 5.97 27.97 4.14
N LYS A 218 6.94 28.46 4.90
CA LYS A 218 8.35 28.28 4.63
C LYS A 218 8.89 27.04 5.32
N GLY A 219 9.43 26.08 4.60
CA GLY A 219 10.11 24.91 5.15
C GLY A 219 11.62 25.00 4.98
N ASN A 220 12.38 25.18 6.05
CA ASN A 220 13.84 25.24 6.03
C ASN A 220 14.48 24.09 6.80
N ILE A 221 15.69 23.72 6.37
CA ILE A 221 16.49 22.69 7.03
C ILE A 221 17.52 23.39 7.95
N GLY A 222 17.35 23.19 9.27
CA GLY A 222 18.27 23.72 10.27
C GLY A 222 19.71 23.18 10.11
N ALA A 223 20.65 23.78 10.84
CA ALA A 223 22.06 23.40 10.83
C ALA A 223 22.30 21.93 11.23
N THR A 224 21.41 21.35 12.01
CA THR A 224 21.43 19.95 12.47
C THR A 224 20.69 18.98 11.56
N GLY A 225 20.18 19.44 10.39
CA GLY A 225 19.39 18.64 9.46
C GLY A 225 17.89 18.58 9.81
N GLU A 226 17.45 19.29 10.85
CA GLU A 226 16.04 19.34 11.24
C GLU A 226 15.18 20.06 10.21
N LYS A 227 14.09 19.43 9.78
CA LYS A 227 13.10 20.00 8.88
C LYS A 227 12.07 20.78 9.69
N ILE A 228 12.02 22.10 9.51
CA ILE A 228 11.17 23.02 10.28
C ILE A 228 10.33 23.86 9.34
N TYR A 229 9.00 23.95 9.59
CA TYR A 229 8.16 24.89 8.84
C TYR A 229 7.72 26.07 9.67
N HIS A 230 7.58 27.22 9.02
CA HIS A 230 7.21 28.52 9.58
C HIS A 230 5.97 29.06 8.89
N LEU A 231 4.97 29.43 9.68
CA LEU A 231 3.77 30.10 9.20
C LEU A 231 3.99 31.60 9.06
N PRO A 232 3.28 32.28 8.17
CA PRO A 232 3.21 33.74 8.16
C PRO A 232 2.85 34.28 9.55
N GLY A 233 3.60 35.27 10.03
CA GLY A 233 3.41 35.86 11.36
C GLY A 233 4.17 35.17 12.50
N CYS A 234 4.81 34.02 12.27
CA CYS A 234 5.71 33.44 13.26
C CYS A 234 6.99 34.25 13.41
N GLY A 235 7.57 34.28 14.62
CA GLY A 235 8.69 35.16 14.96
C GLY A 235 9.97 34.97 14.11
N SER A 236 10.14 33.82 13.47
CA SER A 236 11.26 33.56 12.55
C SER A 236 10.89 33.61 11.07
N TYR A 237 9.61 33.78 10.74
CA TYR A 237 9.13 33.66 9.36
C TYR A 237 9.84 34.61 8.40
N ASP A 238 9.93 35.91 8.74
CA ASP A 238 10.52 36.91 7.85
C ASP A 238 12.03 36.74 7.69
N LYS A 239 12.68 36.19 8.71
CA LYS A 239 14.12 35.93 8.73
C LYS A 239 14.51 34.65 7.96
N THR A 240 13.55 33.71 7.81
CA THR A 240 13.78 32.44 7.12
C THR A 240 13.77 32.66 5.62
N LYS A 241 14.88 32.34 4.97
CA LYS A 241 15.01 32.28 3.50
C LYS A 241 14.98 30.82 3.10
N ILE A 242 14.34 30.52 1.96
CA ILE A 242 14.23 29.16 1.42
C ILE A 242 15.32 28.97 0.36
N ASP A 243 16.11 27.93 0.54
CA ASP A 243 17.14 27.48 -0.41
C ASP A 243 16.72 26.10 -0.96
N GLU A 244 16.06 26.09 -2.11
CA GLU A 244 15.55 24.88 -2.74
C GLU A 244 16.66 23.90 -3.13
N SER A 245 17.89 24.40 -3.36
CA SER A 245 19.04 23.54 -3.66
C SER A 245 19.44 22.63 -2.50
N ARG A 246 19.07 23.01 -1.28
CA ARG A 246 19.26 22.22 -0.04
C ARG A 246 18.08 21.32 0.30
N GLY A 247 17.06 21.25 -0.57
CA GLY A 247 15.83 20.51 -0.30
C GLY A 247 14.83 21.26 0.59
N GLU A 248 15.06 22.57 0.83
CA GLU A 248 14.10 23.44 1.47
C GLU A 248 12.98 23.79 0.46
N LYS A 249 11.76 24.02 0.93
CA LYS A 249 10.64 24.28 0.03
C LYS A 249 9.52 25.08 0.66
N TRP A 250 8.63 25.58 -0.19
CA TRP A 250 7.40 26.22 0.20
C TRP A 250 6.28 25.19 0.31
N PHE A 251 5.36 25.40 1.26
CA PHE A 251 4.16 24.58 1.44
C PHE A 251 2.91 25.45 1.35
N CYS A 252 1.85 24.88 0.80
CA CYS A 252 0.57 25.56 0.65
C CYS A 252 -0.37 25.35 1.86
N SER A 253 -0.12 24.30 2.66
CA SER A 253 -0.85 24.02 3.90
C SER A 253 0.07 23.47 5.00
N GLU A 254 -0.37 23.58 6.27
CA GLU A 254 0.33 22.94 7.40
C GLU A 254 0.33 21.42 7.26
N ASP A 255 -0.78 20.85 6.80
CA ASP A 255 -0.91 19.41 6.62
C ASP A 255 0.10 18.89 5.58
N GLU A 256 0.33 19.63 4.51
CA GLU A 256 1.35 19.31 3.52
C GLU A 256 2.75 19.29 4.14
N ALA A 257 3.07 20.27 4.97
CA ALA A 257 4.35 20.35 5.66
C ALA A 257 4.54 19.18 6.64
N VAL A 258 3.53 18.89 7.47
CA VAL A 258 3.55 17.78 8.44
C VAL A 258 3.65 16.44 7.72
N ASN A 259 2.84 16.19 6.70
CA ASN A 259 2.85 14.95 5.91
C ASN A 259 4.17 14.76 5.14
N SER A 260 4.91 15.85 4.89
CA SER A 260 6.25 15.80 4.30
C SER A 260 7.37 15.63 5.35
N GLY A 261 7.02 15.36 6.62
CA GLY A 261 7.98 15.13 7.71
C GLY A 261 8.61 16.41 8.27
N TRP A 262 7.93 17.56 8.16
CA TRP A 262 8.38 18.82 8.72
C TRP A 262 7.64 19.11 10.03
N ARG A 263 8.35 19.59 11.04
CA ARG A 263 7.74 20.01 12.30
C ARG A 263 7.52 21.53 12.34
N LYS A 264 6.54 21.96 13.09
CA LYS A 264 6.27 23.39 13.33
C LYS A 264 7.42 24.05 14.09
N ALA A 265 7.73 25.28 13.75
CA ALA A 265 8.69 26.08 14.50
C ALA A 265 8.18 26.36 15.92
N LYS A 266 9.09 26.31 16.92
CA LYS A 266 8.72 26.46 18.34
C LYS A 266 8.19 27.86 18.69
N ASN A 267 8.48 28.84 17.86
CA ASN A 267 8.08 30.25 18.05
C ASN A 267 6.87 30.65 17.16
N CYS A 268 6.17 29.65 16.70
CA CYS A 268 4.87 29.74 16.12
C CYS A 268 3.82 29.33 17.17
#